data_f755c71b49b3572ca9acc7249c3de1f7
#
_entry.id   f755c71b49b3572ca9acc7249c3de1f7
#
_cell.length_a   1.000
_cell.length_b   1.000
_cell.length_c   1.000
_cell.angle_alpha   90.00
_cell.angle_beta   90.00
_cell.angle_gamma   90.00
#
_symmetry.space_group_name_H-M   'P 1'
#
loop_
_entity.id
_entity.type
_entity.pdbx_description
1 polymer ?
#
loop_
_entity_poly.entity_id
_entity_poly.type
_entity_poly.pdbx_seq_one_letter_code
_entity_poly.pdbx_strand_id
1 'polypeptide(L)'
;MNRRTSFLAVVLAVAGILTVRGAFSQVTIQPTRKAINLPDKPAQLPFSDAILAGNTLYLAGRIGLDPKTGKAPEKIEDEIKILLDGEKDVLAAAGMTMDDLVYVQIACTDLSLFEKFNPIYKSYFTAKDLPAREFIGAGSLLRGGHFELQAIAVKR
;
A
#
# COMPACT_ATOMS: atom_id res chain seq x y z
N MET A 1 90.39 -34.00 -17.66
CA MET A 1 89.56 -34.07 -16.44
C MET A 1 88.45 -33.09 -16.61
N ASN A 2 87.30 -33.54 -17.18
CA ASN A 2 86.18 -32.67 -17.62
C ASN A 2 85.03 -32.73 -16.62
N ARG A 3 84.73 -31.61 -16.02
CA ARG A 3 83.49 -31.44 -15.22
C ARG A 3 82.38 -30.89 -16.12
N ARG A 4 81.42 -31.72 -16.36
CA ARG A 4 80.18 -31.28 -16.99
C ARG A 4 79.23 -30.72 -15.91
N THR A 5 78.92 -29.45 -15.97
CA THR A 5 77.89 -28.79 -15.17
C THR A 5 76.53 -28.92 -15.90
N SER A 6 75.58 -29.64 -15.30
CA SER A 6 74.23 -29.73 -15.79
C SER A 6 73.43 -28.54 -15.26
N PHE A 7 72.86 -27.73 -16.17
CA PHE A 7 71.89 -26.69 -15.84
C PHE A 7 70.55 -27.33 -15.81
N LEU A 8 69.91 -27.28 -14.65
CA LEU A 8 68.51 -27.65 -14.43
C LEU A 8 67.65 -26.46 -14.74
N ALA A 9 66.91 -26.51 -15.83
CA ALA A 9 65.91 -25.47 -16.18
C ALA A 9 64.60 -25.72 -15.37
N VAL A 10 64.30 -24.81 -14.43
CA VAL A 10 63.02 -24.78 -13.72
C VAL A 10 62.01 -24.01 -14.58
N VAL A 11 61.04 -24.76 -15.13
CA VAL A 11 59.90 -24.17 -15.83
C VAL A 11 58.85 -23.79 -14.80
N LEU A 12 58.68 -22.50 -14.52
CA LEU A 12 57.58 -21.96 -13.71
C LEU A 12 56.34 -21.84 -14.61
N ALA A 13 55.38 -22.75 -14.42
CA ALA A 13 54.04 -22.62 -15.01
C ALA A 13 53.24 -21.61 -14.19
N VAL A 14 53.03 -20.42 -14.72
CA VAL A 14 52.10 -19.44 -14.15
C VAL A 14 50.71 -19.81 -14.59
N ALA A 15 49.91 -20.43 -13.73
CA ALA A 15 48.49 -20.68 -13.94
C ALA A 15 47.74 -19.34 -13.77
N GLY A 16 47.41 -18.71 -14.90
CA GLY A 16 46.55 -17.53 -14.91
C GLY A 16 45.10 -17.90 -14.54
N ILE A 17 44.70 -17.56 -13.33
CA ILE A 17 43.28 -17.65 -12.91
C ILE A 17 42.53 -16.51 -13.61
N LEU A 18 41.80 -16.85 -14.68
CA LEU A 18 40.84 -15.93 -15.31
C LEU A 18 39.62 -15.78 -14.38
N THR A 19 39.60 -14.77 -13.55
CA THR A 19 38.40 -14.38 -12.80
C THR A 19 37.44 -13.72 -13.75
N VAL A 20 36.45 -14.45 -14.28
CA VAL A 20 35.27 -13.90 -14.98
C VAL A 20 34.46 -13.16 -13.93
N ARG A 21 34.65 -11.85 -13.79
CA ARG A 21 33.74 -10.98 -13.07
C ARG A 21 32.48 -10.81 -13.93
N GLY A 22 31.48 -11.68 -13.72
CA GLY A 22 30.14 -11.44 -14.25
C GLY A 22 29.62 -10.14 -13.68
N ALA A 23 29.52 -9.11 -14.53
CA ALA A 23 28.82 -7.89 -14.18
C ALA A 23 27.32 -8.21 -14.11
N PHE A 24 26.83 -8.58 -12.93
CA PHE A 24 25.39 -8.56 -12.68
C PHE A 24 24.95 -7.11 -12.73
N SER A 25 24.42 -6.69 -13.88
CA SER A 25 23.70 -5.43 -14.04
C SER A 25 22.48 -5.52 -13.13
N GLN A 26 22.52 -4.87 -11.98
CA GLN A 26 21.34 -4.72 -11.12
C GLN A 26 20.38 -3.83 -11.87
N VAL A 27 19.33 -4.41 -12.47
CA VAL A 27 18.21 -3.65 -13.00
C VAL A 27 17.48 -3.07 -11.79
N THR A 28 17.81 -1.84 -11.44
CA THR A 28 17.08 -1.07 -10.43
C THR A 28 15.75 -0.65 -11.06
N ILE A 29 14.72 -1.48 -10.86
CA ILE A 29 13.35 -1.10 -11.21
C ILE A 29 12.91 -0.05 -10.19
N GLN A 30 12.94 1.22 -10.61
CA GLN A 30 12.35 2.30 -9.81
C GLN A 30 10.83 2.08 -9.81
N PRO A 31 10.18 1.95 -8.65
CA PRO A 31 8.74 1.79 -8.59
C PRO A 31 8.08 3.04 -9.20
N THR A 32 7.29 2.84 -10.25
CA THR A 32 6.52 3.93 -10.85
C THR A 32 5.50 4.43 -9.86
N ARG A 33 5.50 5.74 -9.58
CA ARG A 33 4.51 6.40 -8.75
C ARG A 33 3.38 6.94 -9.62
N LYS A 34 2.13 6.55 -9.33
CA LYS A 34 0.92 7.03 -10.03
C LYS A 34 -0.11 7.52 -9.02
N ALA A 35 -0.59 8.76 -9.18
CA ALA A 35 -1.75 9.24 -8.44
C ALA A 35 -3.04 8.63 -8.99
N ILE A 36 -3.92 8.21 -8.08
CA ILE A 36 -5.27 7.74 -8.36
C ILE A 36 -6.22 8.78 -7.76
N ASN A 37 -7.11 9.32 -8.56
CA ASN A 37 -8.14 10.26 -8.12
C ASN A 37 -9.47 9.85 -8.77
N LEU A 38 -10.56 9.93 -8.01
CA LEU A 38 -11.91 9.76 -8.52
C LEU A 38 -12.31 10.97 -9.39
N PRO A 39 -13.22 10.81 -10.37
CA PRO A 39 -13.59 11.88 -11.28
C PRO A 39 -14.20 13.11 -10.60
N ASP A 40 -14.88 12.92 -9.48
CA ASP A 40 -15.58 13.96 -8.70
C ASP A 40 -14.68 14.62 -7.64
N LYS A 41 -13.40 14.23 -7.55
CA LYS A 41 -12.46 14.82 -6.61
C LYS A 41 -12.26 16.32 -6.86
N PRO A 42 -12.50 17.18 -5.85
CA PRO A 42 -12.24 18.62 -5.98
C PRO A 42 -10.76 18.89 -6.28
N ALA A 43 -10.50 19.65 -7.36
CA ALA A 43 -9.13 19.93 -7.83
C ALA A 43 -8.26 20.70 -6.82
N GLN A 44 -8.87 21.46 -5.91
CA GLN A 44 -8.18 22.27 -4.90
C GLN A 44 -7.67 21.48 -3.69
N LEU A 45 -8.03 20.18 -3.55
CA LEU A 45 -7.54 19.39 -2.42
C LEU A 45 -6.03 19.10 -2.58
N PRO A 46 -5.22 19.32 -1.53
CA PRO A 46 -3.77 19.21 -1.59
C PRO A 46 -3.25 17.77 -1.49
N PHE A 47 -4.07 16.77 -1.83
CA PHE A 47 -3.73 15.34 -1.77
C PHE A 47 -4.43 14.55 -2.87
N SER A 48 -3.93 13.38 -3.20
CA SER A 48 -4.58 12.39 -4.09
C SER A 48 -5.46 11.44 -3.27
N ASP A 49 -6.49 10.84 -3.89
CA ASP A 49 -7.31 9.84 -3.20
C ASP A 49 -6.50 8.58 -2.87
N ALA A 50 -5.53 8.24 -3.73
CA ALA A 50 -4.52 7.23 -3.43
C ALA A 50 -3.25 7.42 -4.28
N ILE A 51 -2.17 6.77 -3.85
CA ILE A 51 -0.91 6.67 -4.60
C ILE A 51 -0.60 5.20 -4.83
N LEU A 52 -0.50 4.79 -6.09
CA LEU A 52 0.04 3.50 -6.47
C LEU A 52 1.56 3.62 -6.65
N ALA A 53 2.32 2.86 -5.86
CA ALA A 53 3.78 2.78 -5.93
C ALA A 53 4.20 1.32 -6.15
N GLY A 54 4.61 0.99 -7.37
CA GLY A 54 4.80 -0.40 -7.78
C GLY A 54 3.47 -1.15 -7.75
N ASN A 55 3.35 -2.17 -6.91
CA ASN A 55 2.12 -2.93 -6.68
C ASN A 55 1.38 -2.54 -5.38
N THR A 56 1.88 -1.55 -4.63
CA THR A 56 1.30 -1.11 -3.36
C THR A 56 0.50 0.17 -3.56
N LEU A 57 -0.76 0.16 -3.15
CA LEU A 57 -1.66 1.32 -3.14
C LEU A 57 -1.77 1.87 -1.72
N TYR A 58 -1.46 3.14 -1.56
CA TYR A 58 -1.63 3.92 -0.33
C TYR A 58 -2.88 4.77 -0.49
N LEU A 59 -3.95 4.44 0.21
CA LEU A 59 -5.20 5.19 0.20
C LEU A 59 -5.10 6.35 1.20
N ALA A 60 -5.63 7.52 0.83
CA ALA A 60 -5.73 8.67 1.73
C ALA A 60 -6.80 8.43 2.80
N GLY A 61 -6.77 9.20 3.89
CA GLY A 61 -7.85 9.23 4.86
C GLY A 61 -9.16 9.68 4.21
N ARG A 62 -10.24 8.92 4.44
CA ARG A 62 -11.57 9.21 3.94
C ARG A 62 -12.59 9.22 5.08
N ILE A 63 -13.52 10.15 5.01
CA ILE A 63 -14.67 10.26 5.92
C ILE A 63 -15.95 9.97 5.13
N GLY A 64 -16.93 9.33 5.75
CA GLY A 64 -18.21 9.00 5.14
C GLY A 64 -19.17 10.20 5.05
N LEU A 65 -18.85 11.17 4.21
CA LEU A 65 -19.68 12.37 4.04
C LEU A 65 -20.72 12.17 2.91
N ASP A 66 -21.96 12.53 3.19
CA ASP A 66 -23.00 12.60 2.16
C ASP A 66 -22.57 13.58 1.05
N PRO A 67 -22.48 13.17 -0.21
CA PRO A 67 -22.00 14.02 -1.30
C PRO A 67 -22.91 15.21 -1.59
N LYS A 68 -24.19 15.17 -1.21
CA LYS A 68 -25.15 16.27 -1.41
C LYS A 68 -24.99 17.37 -0.35
N THR A 69 -24.74 16.99 0.89
CA THR A 69 -24.69 17.94 2.02
C THR A 69 -23.24 18.27 2.42
N GLY A 70 -22.29 17.42 2.09
CA GLY A 70 -20.89 17.51 2.52
C GLY A 70 -20.68 17.31 4.02
N LYS A 71 -21.64 16.67 4.70
CA LYS A 71 -21.62 16.38 6.14
C LYS A 71 -21.83 14.89 6.38
N ALA A 72 -21.43 14.42 7.57
CA ALA A 72 -21.76 13.07 8.01
C ALA A 72 -23.29 12.88 8.09
N PRO A 73 -23.83 11.73 7.63
CA PRO A 73 -25.25 11.38 7.82
C PRO A 73 -25.62 11.29 9.30
N GLU A 74 -26.92 11.49 9.60
CA GLU A 74 -27.43 11.29 10.97
C GLU A 74 -27.35 9.82 11.42
N LYS A 75 -27.53 8.90 10.46
CA LYS A 75 -27.42 7.46 10.72
C LYS A 75 -25.99 6.98 10.57
N ILE A 76 -25.44 6.43 11.63
CA ILE A 76 -24.09 5.88 11.68
C ILE A 76 -23.85 4.82 10.62
N GLU A 77 -24.83 3.94 10.37
CA GLU A 77 -24.74 2.87 9.40
C GLU A 77 -24.62 3.41 7.95
N ASP A 78 -25.25 4.55 7.66
CA ASP A 78 -25.16 5.20 6.35
C ASP A 78 -23.78 5.86 6.17
N GLU A 79 -23.24 6.51 7.23
CA GLU A 79 -21.87 7.05 7.22
C GLU A 79 -20.85 5.94 6.94
N ILE A 80 -20.95 4.81 7.63
CA ILE A 80 -20.03 3.67 7.46
C ILE A 80 -20.09 3.15 6.01
N LYS A 81 -21.29 3.02 5.43
CA LYS A 81 -21.43 2.56 4.05
C LYS A 81 -20.85 3.55 3.04
N ILE A 82 -21.14 4.85 3.17
CA ILE A 82 -20.56 5.88 2.29
C ILE A 82 -19.04 5.86 2.36
N LEU A 83 -18.48 5.72 3.56
CA LEU A 83 -17.05 5.60 3.78
C LEU A 83 -16.47 4.40 3.01
N LEU A 84 -17.03 3.21 3.22
CA LEU A 84 -16.53 1.95 2.64
C LEU A 84 -16.78 1.87 1.13
N ASP A 85 -17.91 2.39 0.63
CA ASP A 85 -18.18 2.51 -0.81
C ASP A 85 -17.14 3.42 -1.47
N GLY A 86 -16.82 4.56 -0.86
CA GLY A 86 -15.78 5.44 -1.36
C GLY A 86 -14.39 4.80 -1.41
N GLU A 87 -14.02 3.99 -0.42
CA GLU A 87 -12.76 3.22 -0.46
C GLU A 87 -12.77 2.16 -1.57
N LYS A 88 -13.88 1.45 -1.72
CA LYS A 88 -14.08 0.48 -2.80
C LYS A 88 -13.93 1.13 -4.19
N ASP A 89 -14.44 2.34 -4.38
CA ASP A 89 -14.34 3.07 -5.64
C ASP A 89 -12.88 3.46 -5.95
N VAL A 90 -12.11 3.90 -4.96
CA VAL A 90 -10.69 4.21 -5.12
C VAL A 90 -9.88 2.96 -5.45
N LEU A 91 -10.14 1.84 -4.77
CA LEU A 91 -9.53 0.54 -5.08
C LEU A 91 -9.85 0.12 -6.52
N ALA A 92 -11.12 0.22 -6.93
CA ALA A 92 -11.55 -0.12 -8.29
C ALA A 92 -10.86 0.74 -9.36
N ALA A 93 -10.67 2.04 -9.12
CA ALA A 93 -9.92 2.94 -9.99
C ALA A 93 -8.44 2.55 -10.14
N ALA A 94 -7.89 1.83 -9.17
CA ALA A 94 -6.54 1.24 -9.22
C ALA A 94 -6.53 -0.19 -9.80
N GLY A 95 -7.69 -0.76 -10.15
CA GLY A 95 -7.85 -2.16 -10.59
C GLY A 95 -7.66 -3.16 -9.44
N MET A 96 -8.12 -2.79 -8.24
CA MET A 96 -8.07 -3.56 -7.00
C MET A 96 -9.46 -3.70 -6.38
N THR A 97 -9.57 -4.50 -5.33
CA THR A 97 -10.80 -4.76 -4.57
C THR A 97 -10.54 -4.61 -3.07
N MET A 98 -11.58 -4.66 -2.26
CA MET A 98 -11.46 -4.68 -0.79
C MET A 98 -10.62 -5.86 -0.29
N ASP A 99 -10.61 -6.99 -1.00
CA ASP A 99 -9.82 -8.18 -0.64
C ASP A 99 -8.30 -8.01 -0.91
N ASP A 100 -7.88 -6.94 -1.58
CA ASP A 100 -6.47 -6.58 -1.77
C ASP A 100 -5.91 -5.71 -0.62
N LEU A 101 -6.77 -5.28 0.31
CA LEU A 101 -6.34 -4.55 1.51
C LEU A 101 -5.48 -5.45 2.39
N VAL A 102 -4.35 -4.92 2.84
CA VAL A 102 -3.42 -5.60 3.77
C VAL A 102 -3.37 -4.93 5.14
N TYR A 103 -3.67 -3.63 5.19
CA TYR A 103 -3.73 -2.86 6.42
C TYR A 103 -4.83 -1.80 6.33
N VAL A 104 -5.57 -1.63 7.43
CA VAL A 104 -6.62 -0.61 7.58
C VAL A 104 -6.49 0.06 8.93
N GLN A 105 -6.46 1.38 8.95
CA GLN A 105 -6.55 2.20 10.15
C GLN A 105 -7.89 2.93 10.18
N ILE A 106 -8.60 2.85 11.28
CA ILE A 106 -9.87 3.56 11.50
C ILE A 106 -9.73 4.45 12.72
N ALA A 107 -9.83 5.75 12.52
CA ALA A 107 -10.03 6.72 13.57
C ALA A 107 -11.53 6.89 13.84
N CYS A 108 -11.93 6.87 15.11
CA CYS A 108 -13.32 6.96 15.52
C CYS A 108 -13.48 7.95 16.67
N THR A 109 -14.49 8.83 16.60
CA THR A 109 -14.73 9.83 17.66
C THR A 109 -15.44 9.24 18.89
N ASP A 110 -16.10 8.09 18.74
CA ASP A 110 -16.76 7.36 19.83
C ASP A 110 -16.51 5.86 19.70
N LEU A 111 -15.64 5.30 20.53
CA LEU A 111 -15.27 3.88 20.49
C LEU A 111 -16.44 2.93 20.80
N SER A 112 -17.55 3.41 21.39
CA SER A 112 -18.76 2.59 21.56
C SER A 112 -19.41 2.18 20.23
N LEU A 113 -19.07 2.85 19.13
CA LEU A 113 -19.53 2.53 17.78
C LEU A 113 -18.82 1.33 17.14
N PHE A 114 -17.78 0.78 17.79
CA PHE A 114 -17.01 -0.37 17.29
C PHE A 114 -17.90 -1.56 16.89
N GLU A 115 -18.87 -1.91 17.73
CA GLU A 115 -19.78 -3.04 17.49
C GLU A 115 -20.75 -2.78 16.32
N LYS A 116 -21.09 -1.53 16.04
CA LYS A 116 -21.91 -1.16 14.87
C LYS A 116 -21.09 -1.16 13.58
N PHE A 117 -19.81 -0.77 13.65
CA PHE A 117 -18.91 -0.70 12.52
C PHE A 117 -18.57 -2.10 11.97
N ASN A 118 -18.24 -3.05 12.83
CA ASN A 118 -17.68 -4.34 12.45
C ASN A 118 -18.56 -5.18 11.50
N PRO A 119 -19.87 -5.35 11.70
CA PRO A 119 -20.69 -6.15 10.80
C PRO A 119 -20.75 -5.57 9.39
N ILE A 120 -20.85 -4.22 9.28
CA ILE A 120 -20.89 -3.54 7.99
C ILE A 120 -19.53 -3.66 7.30
N TYR A 121 -18.44 -3.37 8.01
CA TYR A 121 -17.08 -3.51 7.50
C TYR A 121 -16.82 -4.92 6.96
N LYS A 122 -17.15 -5.96 7.73
CA LYS A 122 -16.95 -7.35 7.34
C LYS A 122 -17.71 -7.72 6.05
N SER A 123 -18.88 -7.13 5.80
CA SER A 123 -19.69 -7.42 4.62
C SER A 123 -19.07 -6.95 3.30
N TYR A 124 -18.04 -6.13 3.33
CA TYR A 124 -17.33 -5.66 2.13
C TYR A 124 -16.24 -6.62 1.64
N PHE A 125 -15.93 -7.66 2.40
CA PHE A 125 -14.90 -8.63 2.07
C PHE A 125 -15.51 -9.97 1.64
N THR A 126 -14.94 -10.56 0.60
CA THR A 126 -15.28 -11.92 0.13
C THR A 126 -14.21 -12.93 0.54
N ALA A 127 -12.98 -12.47 0.79
CA ALA A 127 -11.88 -13.29 1.27
C ALA A 127 -12.12 -13.77 2.72
N LYS A 128 -11.60 -14.96 3.03
CA LYS A 128 -11.63 -15.51 4.39
C LYS A 128 -10.70 -14.74 5.34
N ASP A 129 -9.54 -14.33 4.81
CA ASP A 129 -8.52 -13.63 5.58
C ASP A 129 -8.72 -12.12 5.40
N LEU A 130 -9.06 -11.44 6.51
CA LEU A 130 -9.25 -10.01 6.56
C LEU A 130 -7.91 -9.28 6.73
N PRO A 131 -7.79 -8.00 6.32
CA PRO A 131 -6.57 -7.22 6.52
C PRO A 131 -6.27 -7.02 8.01
N ALA A 132 -4.99 -6.79 8.33
CA ALA A 132 -4.63 -6.28 9.65
C ALA A 132 -5.31 -4.92 9.86
N ARG A 133 -5.83 -4.67 11.08
CA ARG A 133 -6.62 -3.47 11.34
C ARG A 133 -6.28 -2.83 12.68
N GLU A 134 -6.18 -1.51 12.67
CA GLU A 134 -6.19 -0.67 13.85
C GLU A 134 -7.52 0.08 13.97
N PHE A 135 -8.07 0.21 15.20
CA PHE A 135 -9.27 0.98 15.49
C PHE A 135 -8.98 1.86 16.71
N ILE A 136 -8.83 3.17 16.49
CA ILE A 136 -8.35 4.12 17.49
C ILE A 136 -9.34 5.23 17.76
N GLY A 137 -9.31 5.75 18.99
CA GLY A 137 -10.10 6.93 19.39
C GLY A 137 -9.49 8.21 18.85
N ALA A 138 -10.31 9.09 18.28
CA ALA A 138 -9.97 10.45 17.86
C ALA A 138 -10.83 11.45 18.59
N GLY A 139 -10.28 12.61 18.96
CA GLY A 139 -11.02 13.65 19.66
C GLY A 139 -12.10 14.31 18.80
N SER A 140 -11.84 14.48 17.50
CA SER A 140 -12.79 14.98 16.49
C SER A 140 -12.29 14.66 15.10
N LEU A 141 -13.22 14.59 14.13
CA LEU A 141 -12.93 14.46 12.72
C LEU A 141 -13.56 15.61 11.93
N LEU A 142 -13.05 15.85 10.72
CA LEU A 142 -13.53 16.93 9.87
C LEU A 142 -15.02 16.77 9.56
N ARG A 143 -15.73 17.91 9.45
CA ARG A 143 -17.15 17.99 9.02
C ARG A 143 -18.13 17.17 9.86
N GLY A 144 -17.77 16.89 11.11
CA GLY A 144 -18.60 16.13 12.04
C GLY A 144 -18.65 14.63 11.75
N GLY A 145 -17.66 14.10 11.02
CA GLY A 145 -17.53 12.66 10.80
C GLY A 145 -17.28 11.89 12.09
N HIS A 146 -17.79 10.69 12.17
CA HIS A 146 -17.53 9.77 13.28
C HIS A 146 -16.39 8.81 12.97
N PHE A 147 -16.15 8.54 11.68
CA PHE A 147 -15.10 7.62 11.23
C PHE A 147 -14.26 8.24 10.12
N GLU A 148 -12.95 7.99 10.20
CA GLU A 148 -12.00 8.20 9.11
C GLU A 148 -11.22 6.93 8.90
N LEU A 149 -11.15 6.45 7.65
CA LEU A 149 -10.44 5.25 7.27
C LEU A 149 -9.27 5.60 6.36
N GLN A 150 -8.11 5.06 6.67
CA GLN A 150 -6.90 5.05 5.84
C GLN A 150 -6.47 3.60 5.64
N ALA A 151 -5.92 3.27 4.46
CA ALA A 151 -5.59 1.88 4.17
C ALA A 151 -4.37 1.71 3.25
N ILE A 152 -3.86 0.49 3.23
CA ILE A 152 -2.83 0.02 2.30
C ILE A 152 -3.34 -1.24 1.62
N ALA A 153 -3.25 -1.29 0.30
CA ALA A 153 -3.57 -2.45 -0.51
C ALA A 153 -2.35 -2.91 -1.33
N VAL A 154 -2.27 -4.21 -1.61
CA VAL A 154 -1.22 -4.80 -2.45
C VAL A 154 -1.88 -5.57 -3.59
N LYS A 155 -1.55 -5.19 -4.81
CA LYS A 155 -2.05 -5.84 -6.02
C LYS A 155 -1.49 -7.27 -6.10
N ARG A 156 -2.40 -8.23 -6.26
CA ARG A 156 -2.08 -9.65 -6.47
C ARG A 156 -1.66 -9.93 -7.91
#